data_d2736bb55ccc9f0f21e9f07f16447a7d
#
_entry.id   d2736bb55ccc9f0f21e9f07f16447a7d
#
_cell.length_a   1.000
_cell.length_b   1.000
_cell.length_c   1.000
_cell.angle_alpha   90.00
_cell.angle_beta   90.00
_cell.angle_gamma   90.00
#
_symmetry.space_group_name_H-M   'P 1'
#
loop_
_entity.id
_entity.type
_entity.pdbx_description
1 polymer ?
#
loop_
_entity_poly.entity_id
_entity_poly.type
_entity_poly.pdbx_seq_one_letter_code
_entity_poly.pdbx_strand_id
1 'polypeptide(L)' 'MKGIQCKLARVALGWGVIELASRAKVSTQTITRLERGDQLRPSTLESIQSVLEEAGIEFIKENGGGIGVRFRDPD' A
#
# COMPACT_ATOMS: atom_id res chain seq x y z
N MET A 1 5.03 1.25 -6.05
CA MET A 1 3.61 1.11 -5.63
C MET A 1 2.86 2.39 -5.97
N LYS A 2 1.70 2.24 -6.59
CA LYS A 2 0.82 3.37 -6.87
C LYS A 2 -0.24 3.47 -5.78
N GLY A 3 -0.85 4.66 -5.65
CA GLY A 3 -1.84 4.88 -4.59
C GLY A 3 -2.99 3.91 -4.60
N ILE A 4 -3.48 3.52 -5.79
CA ILE A 4 -4.56 2.55 -5.88
C ILE A 4 -4.13 1.18 -5.36
N GLN A 5 -2.86 0.81 -5.55
CA GLN A 5 -2.35 -0.45 -5.00
C GLN A 5 -2.29 -0.40 -3.49
N CYS A 6 -1.96 0.75 -2.92
CA CYS A 6 -1.97 0.93 -1.47
C CYS A 6 -3.38 0.70 -0.92
N LYS A 7 -4.37 1.28 -1.56
CA LYS A 7 -5.76 1.12 -1.13
C LYS A 7 -6.21 -0.34 -1.25
N LEU A 8 -5.88 -0.99 -2.37
CA LEU A 8 -6.23 -2.39 -2.57
C LEU A 8 -5.59 -3.28 -1.51
N ALA A 9 -4.31 -3.05 -1.22
CA ALA A 9 -3.58 -3.83 -0.22
C ALA A 9 -4.17 -3.63 1.17
N ARG A 10 -4.43 -2.38 1.52
CA ARG A 10 -5.00 -2.04 2.82
C ARG A 10 -6.35 -2.73 3.03
N VAL A 11 -7.22 -2.63 2.03
CA VAL A 11 -8.55 -3.24 2.09
C VAL A 11 -8.43 -4.76 2.15
N ALA A 12 -7.51 -5.34 1.38
CA ALA A 12 -7.30 -6.79 1.39
C ALA A 12 -6.89 -7.28 2.79
N LEU A 13 -6.14 -6.46 3.52
CA LEU A 13 -5.71 -6.80 4.88
C LEU A 13 -6.77 -6.46 5.94
N GLY A 14 -7.84 -5.80 5.54
CA GLY A 14 -8.87 -5.37 6.49
C GLY A 14 -8.43 -4.19 7.33
N TRP A 15 -7.44 -3.43 6.88
CA TRP A 15 -6.91 -2.28 7.63
C TRP A 15 -7.60 -0.99 7.21
N GLY A 16 -7.92 -0.14 8.18
CA GLY A 16 -8.33 1.22 7.89
C GLY A 16 -7.12 2.11 7.65
N VAL A 17 -7.38 3.35 7.26
CA VAL A 17 -6.32 4.34 7.04
C VAL A 17 -5.51 4.57 8.32
N ILE A 18 -6.18 4.64 9.45
CA ILE A 18 -5.52 4.86 10.75
C ILE A 18 -4.58 3.71 11.07
N GLU A 19 -5.02 2.49 10.83
CA GLU A 19 -4.21 1.30 11.10
C GLU A 19 -2.93 1.32 10.27
N LEU A 20 -3.07 1.55 8.97
CA LEU A 20 -1.90 1.57 8.08
C LEU A 20 -0.95 2.71 8.46
N ALA A 21 -1.49 3.89 8.71
CA ALA A 21 -0.68 5.05 9.10
C ALA A 21 0.13 4.75 10.36
N SER A 22 -0.51 4.14 11.35
CA SER A 22 0.14 3.77 12.60
C SER A 22 1.27 2.78 12.35
N ARG A 23 1.02 1.75 11.56
CA ARG A 23 2.02 0.71 11.27
C ARG A 23 3.20 1.25 10.47
N ALA A 24 2.93 2.16 9.54
CA ALA A 24 3.98 2.75 8.70
C ALA A 24 4.63 3.97 9.34
N LYS A 25 4.14 4.39 10.51
CA LYS A 25 4.66 5.52 11.27
C LYS A 25 4.58 6.82 10.45
N VAL A 26 3.46 7.01 9.77
CA VAL A 26 3.19 8.23 9.01
C VAL A 26 1.82 8.75 9.44
N SER A 27 1.49 9.98 9.00
CA SER A 27 0.18 10.56 9.32
C SER A 27 -0.91 9.94 8.46
N THR A 28 -2.14 10.00 8.94
CA THR A 28 -3.29 9.54 8.15
C THR A 28 -3.43 10.32 6.86
N GLN A 29 -3.09 11.63 6.90
CA GLN A 29 -3.10 12.46 5.71
C GLN A 29 -2.13 11.95 4.64
N THR A 30 -0.98 11.43 5.06
CA THR A 30 -0.01 10.86 4.14
C THR A 30 -0.62 9.69 3.36
N ILE A 31 -1.33 8.81 4.07
CA ILE A 31 -1.99 7.67 3.42
C ILE A 31 -3.08 8.17 2.48
N THR A 32 -3.91 9.09 2.94
CA THR A 32 -5.01 9.63 2.14
C THR A 32 -4.48 10.30 0.86
N ARG A 33 -3.41 11.07 0.99
CA ARG A 33 -2.81 11.74 -0.16
C ARG A 33 -2.24 10.74 -1.16
N LEU A 34 -1.58 9.70 -0.67
CA LEU A 34 -1.05 8.66 -1.54
C LEU A 34 -2.18 7.98 -2.32
N GLU A 35 -3.24 7.59 -1.62
CA GLU A 35 -4.35 6.86 -2.24
C GLU A 35 -5.14 7.74 -3.20
N ARG A 36 -5.05 9.05 -3.04
CA ARG A 36 -5.67 10.01 -3.97
C ARG A 36 -4.82 10.21 -5.23
N GLY A 37 -3.57 9.75 -5.22
CA GLY A 37 -2.69 9.85 -6.37
C GLY A 37 -1.58 10.88 -6.23
N ASP A 38 -1.47 11.53 -5.08
CA ASP A 38 -0.39 12.50 -4.85
C ASP A 38 0.95 11.78 -4.76
N GLN A 39 2.00 12.46 -5.17
CA GLN A 39 3.35 11.92 -5.05
C GLN A 39 3.88 12.14 -3.64
N LEU A 40 4.54 11.11 -3.11
CA LEU A 40 5.20 11.17 -1.82
C LEU A 40 6.71 11.04 -2.03
N ARG A 41 7.46 11.38 -0.98
CA ARG A 41 8.91 11.14 -1.00
C ARG A 41 9.15 9.64 -1.17
N PRO A 42 10.21 9.27 -1.92
CA PRO A 42 10.54 7.85 -2.08
C PRO A 42 10.68 7.10 -0.76
N SER A 43 11.32 7.71 0.24
CA SER A 43 11.51 7.05 1.53
C SER A 43 10.19 6.79 2.26
N THR A 44 9.26 7.73 2.17
CA THR A 44 7.93 7.57 2.77
C THR A 44 7.17 6.46 2.06
N LEU A 45 7.23 6.46 0.73
CA LEU A 45 6.58 5.44 -0.08
C LEU A 45 7.13 4.06 0.25
N GLU A 46 8.45 3.93 0.38
CA GLU A 46 9.08 2.66 0.75
C GLU A 46 8.64 2.17 2.12
N SER A 47 8.51 3.07 3.09
CA SER A 47 8.05 2.68 4.43
C SER A 47 6.66 2.08 4.39
N ILE A 48 5.76 2.70 3.63
CA ILE A 48 4.39 2.22 3.51
C ILE A 48 4.38 0.88 2.78
N GLN A 49 5.12 0.79 1.69
CA GLN A 49 5.19 -0.44 0.90
C GLN A 49 5.75 -1.60 1.72
N SER A 50 6.82 -1.35 2.48
CA SER A 50 7.43 -2.39 3.31
C SER A 50 6.46 -2.95 4.34
N VAL A 51 5.68 -2.09 4.97
CA VAL A 51 4.70 -2.53 5.96
C VAL A 51 3.67 -3.45 5.33
N LEU A 52 3.19 -3.10 4.14
CA LEU A 52 2.20 -3.91 3.43
C LEU A 52 2.82 -5.24 2.96
N GLU A 53 4.06 -5.19 2.48
CA GLU A 53 4.74 -6.41 2.05
C GLU A 53 5.00 -7.36 3.21
N GLU A 54 5.39 -6.81 4.35
CA GLU A 54 5.61 -7.62 5.55
C GLU A 54 4.32 -8.26 6.05
N ALA A 55 3.19 -7.63 5.76
CA ALA A 55 1.88 -8.18 6.12
C ALA A 55 1.39 -9.23 5.13
N GLY A 56 2.17 -9.51 4.09
CA GLY A 56 1.86 -10.59 3.15
C GLY A 56 1.36 -10.15 1.79
N ILE A 57 1.43 -8.87 1.48
CA ILE A 57 0.99 -8.35 0.18
C ILE A 57 2.13 -8.40 -0.82
N GLU A 58 1.81 -8.85 -2.02
CA GLU A 58 2.71 -8.79 -3.17
C GLU A 58 2.12 -7.78 -4.17
N PHE A 59 2.94 -6.84 -4.61
CA PHE A 59 2.51 -5.82 -5.56
C PHE A 59 2.79 -6.30 -6.99
N ILE A 60 1.77 -6.26 -7.82
CA ILE A 60 1.85 -6.72 -9.20
C ILE A 60 2.08 -5.52 -10.09
N LYS A 61 3.22 -5.49 -10.76
CA LYS A 61 3.55 -4.42 -11.69
C LYS A 61 2.76 -4.59 -12.97
N GLU A 62 2.58 -3.48 -13.68
CA GLU A 62 1.96 -3.52 -14.98
C GLU A 62 2.84 -4.35 -15.91
N ASN A 63 2.24 -5.37 -16.50
CA ASN A 63 2.98 -6.36 -17.27
C ASN A 63 2.05 -6.91 -18.35
N GLY A 64 1.43 -5.98 -19.10
CA GLY A 64 0.47 -6.34 -20.12
C GLY A 64 -0.93 -6.58 -19.59
N GLY A 65 -1.11 -6.64 -18.26
CA GLY A 65 -2.39 -6.94 -17.67
C GLY A 65 -2.84 -5.96 -16.59
N GLY A 66 -2.19 -4.84 -16.46
CA GLY A 66 -2.55 -3.86 -15.43
C GLY A 66 -1.95 -4.17 -14.07
N ILE A 67 -1.96 -3.16 -13.20
CA ILE A 67 -1.39 -3.28 -11.86
C ILE A 67 -2.40 -3.88 -10.89
N GLY A 68 -1.90 -4.45 -9.79
CA GLY A 68 -2.75 -5.00 -8.78
C GLY A 68 -1.97 -5.41 -7.55
N VAL A 69 -2.64 -6.16 -6.68
CA VAL A 69 -2.01 -6.74 -5.50
C VAL A 69 -2.56 -8.15 -5.32
N ARG A 70 -1.80 -8.96 -4.57
CA ARG A 70 -2.29 -10.27 -4.18
C ARG A 70 -1.60 -10.67 -2.88
N PHE A 71 -2.16 -11.64 -2.19
CA PHE A 71 -1.46 -12.22 -1.04
C PHE A 71 -0.34 -13.11 -1.55
N ARG A 72 0.82 -13.01 -0.89
CA ARG A 72 2.00 -13.77 -1.28
C ARG A 72 1.78 -15.27 -1.08
N ASP A 73 1.14 -15.63 0.03
CA ASP A 73 0.88 -17.03 0.36
C ASP A 73 -0.60 -17.33 0.22
N PRO A 74 -1.00 -18.20 -0.69
CA PRO A 74 -2.40 -18.59 -0.78
C PRO A 74 -2.77 -19.47 0.43
N ASP A 75 -3.98 -19.29 0.91
CA ASP A 75 -4.44 -20.05 2.06
C ASP A 75 -5.61 -20.85 1.75
#